data_09674b5d18175df6491baef41dd46902
#
_entry.id   09674b5d18175df6491baef41dd46902
#
_cell.length_a   1.000
_cell.length_b   1.000
_cell.length_c   1.000
_cell.angle_alpha   90.00
_cell.angle_beta   90.00
_cell.angle_gamma   90.00
#
_symmetry.space_group_name_H-M   'P 1'
#
loop_
_entity.id
_entity.type
_entity.pdbx_description
1 polymer ?
#
loop_
_entity_poly.entity_id
_entity_poly.type
_entity_poly.pdbx_seq_one_letter_code
_entity_poly.pdbx_strand_id
1 'polypeptide(L)'
;MASAPQPQLPLFYKDLAPLNSRDHGTWVARSIDVAEWAARQHAIPLTTDEFTLAQRHYPIVFSDSDRPVPLALMGLNEGVNVFFDDAGVLREEAYVPAYIRRYPYLLARLTEDADQLSLCFDPSSGLVTEEGEGARLFEGDQPTEHTKALLAFCEQFEQAGMRTQQAVDELLKLDLLMDGQVSIQRGEEGESPFIYRGFKMVNQEKVHELRGDQLRTLNQNGLLPLIYAHLFSLDLMRVIFAKQVTLGKGPAAPNGNARTEGIESAVQA
;
A
#
# COMPACT_ATOMS: atom_id res chain seq x y z
N MET A 1 33.45 -2.34 -15.65
CA MET A 1 32.82 -1.19 -14.97
C MET A 1 31.55 -1.69 -14.35
N ALA A 2 31.48 -1.81 -13.04
CA ALA A 2 30.24 -2.17 -12.34
C ALA A 2 29.30 -0.96 -12.44
N SER A 3 28.14 -1.12 -13.07
CA SER A 3 27.07 -0.12 -13.02
C SER A 3 26.70 0.11 -11.56
N ALA A 4 26.66 1.38 -11.13
CA ALA A 4 26.09 1.73 -9.84
C ALA A 4 24.65 1.17 -9.77
N PRO A 5 24.22 0.64 -8.62
CA PRO A 5 22.84 0.18 -8.47
C PRO A 5 21.92 1.36 -8.78
N GLN A 6 21.02 1.20 -9.74
CA GLN A 6 19.98 2.19 -9.98
C GLN A 6 19.10 2.25 -8.73
N PRO A 7 18.73 3.46 -8.26
CA PRO A 7 17.81 3.57 -7.15
C PRO A 7 16.52 2.84 -7.50
N GLN A 8 16.12 1.92 -6.65
CA GLN A 8 14.90 1.14 -6.86
C GLN A 8 13.70 2.09 -6.74
N LEU A 9 12.91 2.19 -7.81
CA LEU A 9 11.71 3.03 -7.82
C LEU A 9 10.59 2.38 -6.96
N PRO A 10 9.70 3.19 -6.38
CA PRO A 10 8.56 2.68 -5.61
C PRO A 10 7.66 1.78 -6.44
N LEU A 11 6.86 0.93 -5.77
CA LEU A 11 5.88 0.04 -6.39
C LEU A 11 5.05 0.80 -7.45
N PHE A 12 4.84 0.21 -8.63
CA PHE A 12 4.20 0.72 -9.85
C PHE A 12 5.10 1.57 -10.76
N TYR A 13 6.04 2.34 -10.21
CA TYR A 13 6.84 3.30 -10.97
C TYR A 13 7.94 2.59 -11.75
N LYS A 14 8.06 2.92 -13.04
CA LYS A 14 9.08 2.37 -13.94
C LYS A 14 10.08 3.43 -14.38
N ASP A 15 9.65 4.69 -14.36
CA ASP A 15 10.48 5.83 -14.70
C ASP A 15 10.03 7.05 -13.88
N LEU A 16 10.84 8.10 -13.85
CA LEU A 16 10.54 9.28 -13.08
C LEU A 16 11.01 10.54 -13.80
N ALA A 17 10.08 11.44 -14.09
CA ALA A 17 10.35 12.73 -14.70
C ALA A 17 9.79 13.88 -13.85
N PRO A 18 10.54 14.97 -13.63
CA PRO A 18 10.03 16.15 -12.95
C PRO A 18 8.99 16.86 -13.79
N LEU A 19 7.85 17.20 -13.19
CA LEU A 19 6.79 17.97 -13.85
C LEU A 19 7.15 19.45 -13.84
N ASN A 20 7.21 20.08 -15.02
CA ASN A 20 7.49 21.51 -15.16
C ASN A 20 6.75 22.13 -16.37
N SER A 21 6.53 23.44 -16.34
CA SER A 21 5.78 24.14 -17.39
C SER A 21 6.53 24.28 -18.72
N ARG A 22 7.87 24.23 -18.71
CA ARG A 22 8.67 24.36 -19.91
C ARG A 22 8.48 23.16 -20.85
N ASP A 23 8.56 21.95 -20.28
CA ASP A 23 8.54 20.71 -21.04
C ASP A 23 7.11 20.15 -21.16
N HIS A 24 6.23 20.48 -20.20
CA HIS A 24 4.89 19.89 -20.08
C HIS A 24 3.76 20.95 -20.10
N GLY A 25 4.03 22.17 -20.65
CA GLY A 25 3.10 23.28 -20.64
C GLY A 25 1.77 23.03 -21.38
N THR A 26 1.78 22.12 -22.38
CA THR A 26 0.59 21.72 -23.15
C THR A 26 -0.02 20.40 -22.70
N TRP A 27 0.65 19.68 -21.79
CA TRP A 27 0.29 18.35 -21.39
C TRP A 27 -0.97 18.30 -20.51
N VAL A 28 -1.63 17.15 -20.56
CA VAL A 28 -2.86 16.86 -19.79
C VAL A 28 -2.70 15.63 -18.91
N ALA A 29 -3.38 15.65 -17.77
CA ALA A 29 -3.61 14.49 -16.93
C ALA A 29 -4.91 13.80 -17.37
N ARG A 30 -4.84 12.54 -17.78
CA ARG A 30 -6.01 11.73 -18.12
C ARG A 30 -6.78 11.34 -16.87
N SER A 31 -8.08 11.13 -16.99
CA SER A 31 -8.89 10.52 -15.93
C SER A 31 -8.42 9.10 -15.67
N ILE A 32 -8.40 8.72 -14.40
CA ILE A 32 -8.04 7.38 -13.95
C ILE A 32 -9.34 6.63 -13.65
N ASP A 33 -9.89 5.97 -14.65
CA ASP A 33 -11.11 5.17 -14.50
C ASP A 33 -10.79 3.72 -14.14
N VAL A 34 -9.57 3.27 -14.43
CA VAL A 34 -9.07 1.92 -14.19
C VAL A 34 -7.66 1.96 -13.63
N ALA A 35 -7.32 1.02 -12.78
CA ALA A 35 -6.00 0.91 -12.14
C ALA A 35 -5.33 -0.43 -12.54
N GLU A 36 -4.98 -0.58 -13.82
CA GLU A 36 -4.36 -1.81 -14.36
C GLU A 36 -3.08 -2.18 -13.61
N TRP A 37 -2.32 -1.19 -13.16
CA TRP A 37 -1.10 -1.38 -12.37
C TRP A 37 -1.37 -2.02 -11.00
N ALA A 38 -2.57 -1.84 -10.43
CA ALA A 38 -2.97 -2.43 -9.17
C ALA A 38 -3.55 -3.84 -9.31
N ALA A 39 -4.00 -4.23 -10.51
CA ALA A 39 -4.76 -5.47 -10.77
C ALA A 39 -4.02 -6.76 -10.35
N ARG A 40 -2.69 -6.73 -10.33
CA ARG A 40 -1.84 -7.87 -9.97
C ARG A 40 -1.08 -7.69 -8.65
N GLN A 41 -1.37 -6.61 -7.92
CA GLN A 41 -0.73 -6.36 -6.64
C GLN A 41 -1.59 -6.91 -5.51
N HIS A 42 -1.06 -7.87 -4.78
CA HIS A 42 -1.75 -8.52 -3.67
C HIS A 42 -1.63 -7.72 -2.37
N ALA A 43 -0.62 -6.85 -2.23
CA ALA A 43 -0.36 -6.04 -1.06
C ALA A 43 0.00 -4.60 -1.47
N ILE A 44 -0.65 -3.63 -0.85
CA ILE A 44 -0.52 -2.20 -1.18
C ILE A 44 -0.11 -1.44 0.07
N PRO A 45 0.95 -0.60 0.01
CA PRO A 45 1.32 0.25 1.13
C PRO A 45 0.18 1.14 1.61
N LEU A 46 0.03 1.24 2.93
CA LEU A 46 -0.94 2.11 3.61
C LEU A 46 -0.23 3.12 4.50
N THR A 47 -0.82 4.28 4.64
CA THR A 47 -0.51 5.17 5.75
C THR A 47 -1.45 4.89 6.94
N THR A 48 -1.01 5.23 8.14
CA THR A 48 -1.84 5.09 9.36
C THR A 48 -3.11 5.93 9.31
N ASP A 49 -3.11 7.03 8.56
CA ASP A 49 -4.29 7.89 8.36
C ASP A 49 -5.44 7.14 7.65
N GLU A 50 -5.10 6.08 6.91
CA GLU A 50 -6.05 5.28 6.13
C GLU A 50 -6.66 4.11 6.91
N PHE A 51 -6.09 3.72 8.06
CA PHE A 51 -6.47 2.50 8.80
C PHE A 51 -7.97 2.45 9.10
N THR A 52 -8.57 3.55 9.51
CA THR A 52 -10.00 3.62 9.87
C THR A 52 -10.92 3.27 8.69
N LEU A 53 -10.52 3.61 7.48
CA LEU A 53 -11.26 3.27 6.25
C LEU A 53 -10.87 1.90 5.72
N ALA A 54 -9.58 1.62 5.64
CA ALA A 54 -9.02 0.41 5.07
C ALA A 54 -9.45 -0.86 5.83
N GLN A 55 -9.51 -0.82 7.17
CA GLN A 55 -9.89 -1.96 8.03
C GLN A 55 -11.27 -2.56 7.71
N ARG A 56 -12.13 -1.83 7.02
CA ARG A 56 -13.47 -2.29 6.64
C ARG A 56 -13.45 -3.21 5.42
N HIS A 57 -12.37 -3.17 4.66
CA HIS A 57 -12.25 -3.82 3.35
C HIS A 57 -11.08 -4.79 3.27
N TYR A 58 -9.97 -4.48 3.95
CA TYR A 58 -8.71 -5.18 3.81
C TYR A 58 -8.13 -5.60 5.17
N PRO A 59 -7.52 -6.80 5.25
CA PRO A 59 -6.59 -7.06 6.34
C PRO A 59 -5.44 -6.05 6.23
N ILE A 60 -5.11 -5.43 7.33
CA ILE A 60 -3.93 -4.58 7.46
C ILE A 60 -2.85 -5.43 8.11
N VAL A 61 -1.69 -5.55 7.51
CA VAL A 61 -0.53 -6.25 8.07
C VAL A 61 0.69 -5.35 7.98
N PHE A 62 1.82 -5.76 8.54
CA PHE A 62 3.09 -5.06 8.37
C PHE A 62 4.05 -5.93 7.57
N SER A 63 4.87 -5.32 6.72
CA SER A 63 5.88 -6.05 5.96
C SER A 63 6.88 -6.75 6.88
N ASP A 64 7.42 -7.89 6.43
CA ASP A 64 8.49 -8.60 7.13
C ASP A 64 9.85 -8.02 6.76
N SER A 65 10.18 -6.89 7.39
CA SER A 65 11.44 -6.18 7.20
C SER A 65 11.88 -5.52 8.50
N ASP A 66 13.12 -5.04 8.55
CA ASP A 66 13.66 -4.29 9.70
C ASP A 66 12.96 -2.95 9.91
N ARG A 67 12.37 -2.40 8.83
CA ARG A 67 11.51 -1.21 8.84
C ARG A 67 10.14 -1.58 8.28
N PRO A 68 9.27 -2.16 9.10
CA PRO A 68 7.97 -2.62 8.63
C PRO A 68 7.12 -1.48 8.07
N VAL A 69 6.43 -1.76 6.96
CA VAL A 69 5.48 -0.83 6.34
C VAL A 69 4.09 -1.45 6.45
N PRO A 70 3.06 -0.68 6.85
CA PRO A 70 1.69 -1.18 6.84
C PRO A 70 1.23 -1.47 5.41
N LEU A 71 0.55 -2.59 5.22
CA LEU A 71 0.07 -3.08 3.93
C LEU A 71 -1.42 -3.44 4.01
N ALA A 72 -2.20 -2.99 3.03
CA ALA A 72 -3.52 -3.54 2.76
C ALA A 72 -3.37 -4.81 1.92
N LEU A 73 -3.87 -5.94 2.39
CA LEU A 73 -3.89 -7.16 1.60
C LEU A 73 -5.13 -7.17 0.69
N MET A 74 -4.88 -7.13 -0.61
CA MET A 74 -5.90 -7.24 -1.65
C MET A 74 -5.96 -8.65 -2.24
N GLY A 75 -5.04 -9.50 -1.85
CA GLY A 75 -4.94 -10.92 -2.15
C GLY A 75 -4.01 -11.58 -1.15
N LEU A 76 -4.07 -12.91 -1.03
CA LEU A 76 -3.23 -13.68 -0.12
C LEU A 76 -2.03 -14.32 -0.81
N ASN A 77 -1.98 -14.23 -2.14
CA ASN A 77 -0.93 -14.82 -2.95
C ASN A 77 -0.38 -13.78 -3.91
N GLU A 78 0.91 -13.86 -4.21
CA GLU A 78 1.56 -12.97 -5.17
C GLU A 78 0.84 -12.99 -6.52
N GLY A 79 0.69 -11.82 -7.12
CA GLY A 79 0.00 -11.67 -8.42
C GLY A 79 -1.53 -11.77 -8.36
N VAL A 80 -2.13 -11.99 -7.19
CA VAL A 80 -3.58 -12.12 -7.03
C VAL A 80 -4.15 -10.88 -6.35
N ASN A 81 -5.10 -10.23 -7.03
CA ASN A 81 -5.93 -9.19 -6.45
C ASN A 81 -7.41 -9.58 -6.60
N VAL A 82 -8.18 -9.51 -5.53
CA VAL A 82 -9.62 -9.87 -5.53
C VAL A 82 -10.54 -8.68 -5.64
N PHE A 83 -10.00 -7.46 -5.52
CA PHE A 83 -10.77 -6.21 -5.59
C PHE A 83 -10.77 -5.59 -6.97
N PHE A 84 -9.68 -5.73 -7.71
CA PHE A 84 -9.61 -5.29 -9.10
C PHE A 84 -9.73 -6.49 -10.04
N ASP A 85 -10.36 -6.28 -11.18
CA ASP A 85 -10.30 -7.25 -12.27
C ASP A 85 -9.00 -7.11 -13.08
N ASP A 86 -8.80 -7.94 -14.08
CA ASP A 86 -7.57 -7.95 -14.88
C ASP A 86 -7.44 -6.69 -15.77
N ALA A 87 -8.54 -5.94 -15.97
CA ALA A 87 -8.55 -4.65 -16.64
C ALA A 87 -8.35 -3.46 -15.66
N GLY A 88 -8.18 -3.72 -14.37
CA GLY A 88 -8.00 -2.69 -13.35
C GLY A 88 -9.30 -2.01 -12.91
N VAL A 89 -10.46 -2.57 -13.23
CA VAL A 89 -11.76 -2.08 -12.75
C VAL A 89 -12.02 -2.62 -11.35
N LEU A 90 -12.47 -1.73 -10.45
CA LEU A 90 -12.85 -2.12 -9.10
C LEU A 90 -14.13 -2.97 -9.14
N ARG A 91 -14.07 -4.21 -8.62
CA ARG A 91 -15.18 -5.19 -8.69
C ARG A 91 -16.37 -4.85 -7.80
N GLU A 92 -16.10 -4.15 -6.71
CA GLU A 92 -17.09 -3.76 -5.71
C GLU A 92 -16.69 -2.45 -5.06
N GLU A 93 -17.63 -1.77 -4.43
CA GLU A 93 -17.32 -0.54 -3.69
C GLU A 93 -16.37 -0.86 -2.52
N ALA A 94 -15.17 -0.32 -2.58
CA ALA A 94 -14.14 -0.47 -1.56
C ALA A 94 -13.29 0.79 -1.47
N TYR A 95 -12.65 1.01 -0.33
CA TYR A 95 -11.70 2.09 -0.18
C TYR A 95 -10.49 1.86 -1.09
N VAL A 96 -10.15 2.82 -1.92
CA VAL A 96 -8.94 2.75 -2.76
C VAL A 96 -7.78 3.42 -2.00
N PRO A 97 -6.72 2.67 -1.65
CA PRO A 97 -5.56 3.24 -0.95
C PRO A 97 -4.96 4.45 -1.64
N ALA A 98 -4.49 5.41 -0.85
CA ALA A 98 -3.87 6.63 -1.34
C ALA A 98 -2.65 6.33 -2.23
N TYR A 99 -1.95 5.23 -1.96
CA TYR A 99 -0.83 4.78 -2.76
C TYR A 99 -1.22 4.45 -4.21
N ILE A 100 -2.40 3.86 -4.45
CA ILE A 100 -2.95 3.63 -5.80
C ILE A 100 -3.40 4.96 -6.42
N ARG A 101 -4.11 5.79 -5.63
CA ARG A 101 -4.71 7.05 -6.13
C ARG A 101 -3.67 8.09 -6.51
N ARG A 102 -2.47 8.09 -5.89
CA ARG A 102 -1.42 9.05 -6.22
C ARG A 102 -0.70 8.75 -7.54
N TYR A 103 -0.68 7.46 -7.97
CA TYR A 103 -0.04 7.10 -9.21
C TYR A 103 -0.69 7.84 -10.40
N PRO A 104 0.08 8.42 -11.32
CA PRO A 104 1.51 8.26 -11.53
C PRO A 104 2.39 9.33 -10.85
N TYR A 105 1.86 10.12 -9.92
CA TYR A 105 2.58 11.24 -9.32
C TYR A 105 3.27 10.86 -8.02
N LEU A 106 4.41 11.49 -7.76
CA LEU A 106 5.09 11.41 -6.47
C LEU A 106 5.98 12.65 -6.24
N LEU A 107 6.37 12.89 -5.01
CA LEU A 107 7.38 13.87 -4.67
C LEU A 107 8.76 13.23 -4.60
N ALA A 108 9.74 13.80 -5.29
CA ALA A 108 11.11 13.33 -5.26
C ALA A 108 12.11 14.48 -5.15
N ARG A 109 13.27 14.20 -4.59
CA ARG A 109 14.44 15.09 -4.67
C ARG A 109 15.10 14.89 -6.02
N LEU A 110 15.28 15.97 -6.77
CA LEU A 110 15.93 15.92 -8.08
C LEU A 110 17.45 15.83 -7.97
N THR A 111 18.01 16.36 -6.89
CA THR A 111 19.43 16.30 -6.56
C THR A 111 19.60 16.03 -5.06
N GLU A 112 20.72 15.44 -4.67
CA GLU A 112 21.01 15.15 -3.24
C GLU A 112 21.00 16.42 -2.37
N ASP A 113 21.40 17.55 -2.92
CA ASP A 113 21.47 18.85 -2.24
C ASP A 113 20.15 19.66 -2.32
N ALA A 114 19.08 19.13 -2.94
CA ALA A 114 17.82 19.85 -3.04
C ALA A 114 17.10 19.90 -1.69
N ASP A 115 16.87 21.11 -1.18
CA ASP A 115 16.10 21.33 0.05
C ASP A 115 14.60 21.05 -0.12
N GLN A 116 14.11 21.08 -1.36
CA GLN A 116 12.69 20.92 -1.67
C GLN A 116 12.44 19.68 -2.54
N LEU A 117 11.29 19.05 -2.30
CA LEU A 117 10.77 18.00 -3.15
C LEU A 117 10.10 18.61 -4.37
N SER A 118 10.27 17.97 -5.51
CA SER A 118 9.61 18.35 -6.78
C SER A 118 8.50 17.35 -7.09
N LEU A 119 7.39 17.85 -7.65
CA LEU A 119 6.36 16.97 -8.18
C LEU A 119 6.91 16.29 -9.44
N CYS A 120 6.96 14.98 -9.39
CA CYS A 120 7.40 14.10 -10.46
C CYS A 120 6.24 13.20 -10.88
N PHE A 121 6.36 12.59 -12.06
CA PHE A 121 5.42 11.61 -12.55
C PHE A 121 6.15 10.48 -13.30
N ASP A 122 5.48 9.34 -13.44
CA ASP A 122 5.96 8.25 -14.28
C ASP A 122 5.50 8.45 -15.73
N PRO A 123 6.39 8.83 -16.65
CA PRO A 123 6.03 9.02 -18.06
C PRO A 123 5.61 7.72 -18.76
N SER A 124 6.04 6.56 -18.26
CA SER A 124 5.66 5.27 -18.83
C SER A 124 4.21 4.88 -18.53
N SER A 125 3.54 5.61 -17.63
CA SER A 125 2.14 5.35 -17.26
C SER A 125 1.13 5.57 -18.38
N GLY A 126 1.44 6.46 -19.33
CA GLY A 126 0.49 6.91 -20.36
C GLY A 126 -0.66 7.77 -19.81
N LEU A 127 -0.63 8.14 -18.52
CA LEU A 127 -1.66 8.97 -17.86
C LEU A 127 -1.37 10.46 -17.92
N VAL A 128 -0.12 10.83 -18.20
CA VAL A 128 0.32 12.22 -18.42
C VAL A 128 0.85 12.32 -19.84
N THR A 129 0.17 13.04 -20.71
CA THR A 129 0.43 13.03 -22.16
C THR A 129 0.34 14.42 -22.75
N GLU A 130 1.03 14.63 -23.88
CA GLU A 130 0.99 15.89 -24.62
C GLU A 130 -0.35 16.07 -25.35
N GLU A 131 -0.95 14.97 -25.82
CA GLU A 131 -2.19 14.96 -26.59
C GLU A 131 -3.27 14.13 -25.92
N GLY A 132 -4.53 14.56 -26.09
CA GLY A 132 -5.70 13.81 -25.63
C GLY A 132 -6.64 14.61 -24.74
N GLU A 133 -7.70 13.94 -24.28
CA GLU A 133 -8.65 14.50 -23.32
C GLU A 133 -8.12 14.36 -21.90
N GLY A 134 -8.23 15.40 -21.10
CA GLY A 134 -7.80 15.40 -19.71
C GLY A 134 -7.74 16.80 -19.10
N ALA A 135 -7.38 16.87 -17.84
CA ALA A 135 -7.17 18.13 -17.15
C ALA A 135 -5.81 18.74 -17.55
N ARG A 136 -5.80 20.00 -17.98
CA ARG A 136 -4.55 20.71 -18.27
C ARG A 136 -3.71 20.82 -17.00
N LEU A 137 -2.41 20.61 -17.14
CA LEU A 137 -1.46 20.71 -16.04
C LEU A 137 -0.98 22.14 -15.82
N PHE A 138 -0.87 22.93 -16.90
CA PHE A 138 -0.40 24.31 -16.84
C PHE A 138 -1.29 25.24 -17.67
N GLU A 139 -1.34 26.52 -17.27
CA GLU A 139 -1.85 27.64 -18.01
C GLU A 139 -0.72 28.67 -18.16
N GLY A 140 -0.08 28.67 -19.33
CA GLY A 140 1.21 29.34 -19.52
C GLY A 140 2.26 28.71 -18.58
N ASP A 141 2.94 29.57 -17.80
CA ASP A 141 3.96 29.10 -16.84
C ASP A 141 3.39 28.74 -15.47
N GLN A 142 2.08 28.85 -15.24
CA GLN A 142 1.46 28.65 -13.95
C GLN A 142 0.77 27.28 -13.87
N PRO A 143 0.94 26.54 -12.74
CA PRO A 143 0.20 25.31 -12.53
C PRO A 143 -1.30 25.59 -12.39
N THR A 144 -2.13 24.76 -13.02
CA THR A 144 -3.58 24.82 -12.86
C THR A 144 -4.02 24.43 -11.46
N GLU A 145 -5.29 24.67 -11.12
CA GLU A 145 -5.86 24.21 -9.84
C GLU A 145 -5.80 22.68 -9.73
N HIS A 146 -5.91 21.95 -10.85
CA HIS A 146 -5.72 20.50 -10.86
C HIS A 146 -4.30 20.12 -10.43
N THR A 147 -3.28 20.75 -11.00
CA THR A 147 -1.87 20.46 -10.63
C THR A 147 -1.55 20.85 -9.20
N LYS A 148 -2.12 21.95 -8.71
CA LYS A 148 -2.00 22.35 -7.30
C LYS A 148 -2.63 21.32 -6.37
N ALA A 149 -3.79 20.77 -6.74
CA ALA A 149 -4.45 19.72 -5.97
C ALA A 149 -3.64 18.42 -5.96
N LEU A 150 -3.02 18.04 -7.09
CA LEU A 150 -2.10 16.88 -7.17
C LEU A 150 -0.89 17.07 -6.26
N LEU A 151 -0.27 18.26 -6.30
CA LEU A 151 0.86 18.60 -5.44
C LEU A 151 0.46 18.49 -3.96
N ALA A 152 -0.64 19.13 -3.57
CA ALA A 152 -1.14 19.08 -2.19
C ALA A 152 -1.46 17.65 -1.74
N PHE A 153 -2.01 16.81 -2.61
CA PHE A 153 -2.26 15.41 -2.31
C PHE A 153 -0.97 14.63 -2.07
N CYS A 154 0.04 14.82 -2.92
CA CYS A 154 1.35 14.20 -2.73
C CYS A 154 2.04 14.68 -1.44
N GLU A 155 1.97 15.99 -1.12
CA GLU A 155 2.50 16.53 0.15
C GLU A 155 1.81 15.93 1.36
N GLN A 156 0.49 15.80 1.34
CA GLN A 156 -0.28 15.15 2.41
C GLN A 156 0.10 13.68 2.56
N PHE A 157 0.34 12.97 1.45
CA PHE A 157 0.78 11.59 1.47
C PHE A 157 2.16 11.44 2.11
N GLU A 158 3.13 12.29 1.77
CA GLU A 158 4.47 12.29 2.40
C GLU A 158 4.39 12.58 3.91
N GLN A 159 3.57 13.55 4.32
CA GLN A 159 3.33 13.83 5.73
C GLN A 159 2.68 12.64 6.46
N ALA A 160 1.71 11.98 5.83
CA ALA A 160 1.10 10.76 6.36
C ALA A 160 2.12 9.62 6.46
N GLY A 161 3.03 9.49 5.49
CA GLY A 161 4.15 8.56 5.51
C GLY A 161 5.08 8.79 6.72
N MET A 162 5.42 10.03 7.01
CA MET A 162 6.23 10.37 8.20
C MET A 162 5.50 10.01 9.51
N ARG A 163 4.20 10.30 9.63
CA ARG A 163 3.40 9.88 10.80
C ARG A 163 3.34 8.37 10.93
N THR A 164 3.21 7.67 9.80
CA THR A 164 3.19 6.20 9.76
C THR A 164 4.51 5.62 10.25
N GLN A 165 5.64 6.17 9.81
CA GLN A 165 6.95 5.74 10.29
C GLN A 165 7.08 5.94 11.81
N GLN A 166 6.68 7.10 12.34
CA GLN A 166 6.69 7.37 13.78
C GLN A 166 5.81 6.38 14.56
N ALA A 167 4.65 6.02 14.02
CA ALA A 167 3.77 5.02 14.63
C ALA A 167 4.42 3.63 14.66
N VAL A 168 5.05 3.22 13.57
CA VAL A 168 5.77 1.94 13.48
C VAL A 168 6.98 1.92 14.42
N ASP A 169 7.75 3.00 14.49
CA ASP A 169 8.87 3.12 15.41
C ASP A 169 8.44 2.96 16.88
N GLU A 170 7.26 3.50 17.25
CA GLU A 170 6.72 3.31 18.60
C GLU A 170 6.26 1.86 18.86
N LEU A 171 5.68 1.19 17.85
CA LEU A 171 5.35 -0.24 17.95
C LEU A 171 6.61 -1.10 18.14
N LEU A 172 7.68 -0.81 17.40
CA LEU A 172 8.97 -1.49 17.52
C LEU A 172 9.61 -1.24 18.89
N LYS A 173 9.64 0.00 19.34
CA LYS A 173 10.19 0.41 20.66
C LYS A 173 9.48 -0.29 21.81
N LEU A 174 8.17 -0.52 21.71
CA LEU A 174 7.38 -1.23 22.71
C LEU A 174 7.39 -2.76 22.51
N ASP A 175 8.12 -3.25 21.50
CA ASP A 175 8.19 -4.66 21.15
C ASP A 175 6.79 -5.30 20.92
N LEU A 176 5.90 -4.54 20.27
CA LEU A 176 4.52 -4.94 20.03
C LEU A 176 4.33 -5.72 18.73
N LEU A 177 5.31 -5.74 17.83
CA LEU A 177 5.23 -6.52 16.59
C LEU A 177 5.75 -7.96 16.79
N MET A 178 5.09 -8.89 16.12
CA MET A 178 5.48 -10.31 16.08
C MET A 178 5.33 -10.84 14.65
N ASP A 179 5.97 -11.96 14.36
CA ASP A 179 5.79 -12.67 13.10
C ASP A 179 4.33 -13.14 12.99
N GLY A 180 3.71 -12.78 11.88
CA GLY A 180 2.31 -13.08 11.60
C GLY A 180 2.14 -14.50 11.06
N GLN A 181 1.11 -15.18 11.56
CA GLN A 181 0.65 -16.45 11.02
C GLN A 181 -0.87 -16.51 11.07
N VAL A 182 -1.50 -16.78 9.92
CA VAL A 182 -2.94 -17.01 9.84
C VAL A 182 -3.20 -18.38 9.24
N SER A 183 -4.03 -19.17 9.91
CA SER A 183 -4.46 -20.51 9.49
C SER A 183 -5.90 -20.44 9.01
N ILE A 184 -6.15 -20.83 7.76
CA ILE A 184 -7.48 -20.81 7.14
C ILE A 184 -7.86 -22.23 6.72
N GLN A 185 -8.96 -22.74 7.25
CA GLN A 185 -9.49 -24.07 6.96
C GLN A 185 -10.57 -23.98 5.87
N ARG A 186 -10.51 -24.84 4.87
CA ARG A 186 -11.43 -24.81 3.70
C ARG A 186 -12.80 -25.45 3.93
N GLY A 187 -13.08 -25.93 5.12
CA GLY A 187 -14.41 -26.40 5.51
C GLY A 187 -14.66 -27.90 5.40
N GLU A 188 -13.75 -28.71 4.86
CA GLU A 188 -13.85 -30.17 4.91
C GLU A 188 -13.05 -30.73 6.10
N GLU A 189 -13.70 -31.59 6.93
CA GLU A 189 -13.03 -32.27 8.03
C GLU A 189 -11.93 -33.18 7.47
N GLY A 190 -10.69 -32.91 7.90
CA GLY A 190 -9.52 -33.72 7.54
C GLY A 190 -8.57 -33.07 6.52
N GLU A 191 -8.90 -31.95 5.92
CA GLU A 191 -7.95 -31.20 5.09
C GLU A 191 -6.98 -30.37 5.95
N SER A 192 -5.70 -30.34 5.55
CA SER A 192 -4.72 -29.47 6.19
C SER A 192 -5.05 -28.00 5.95
N PRO A 193 -4.99 -27.14 6.95
CA PRO A 193 -5.25 -25.71 6.78
C PRO A 193 -4.21 -25.03 5.90
N PHE A 194 -4.61 -24.00 5.19
CA PHE A 194 -3.69 -23.09 4.52
C PHE A 194 -3.06 -22.17 5.55
N ILE A 195 -1.74 -22.06 5.53
CA ILE A 195 -0.99 -21.24 6.48
C ILE A 195 -0.32 -20.09 5.71
N TYR A 196 -0.69 -18.85 6.03
CA TYR A 196 -0.10 -17.64 5.49
C TYR A 196 0.89 -17.06 6.49
N ARG A 197 2.08 -16.72 6.01
CA ARG A 197 3.21 -16.14 6.77
C ARG A 197 3.94 -15.11 5.92
N GLY A 198 5.05 -14.54 6.43
CA GLY A 198 5.87 -13.57 5.71
C GLY A 198 5.32 -12.14 5.86
N PHE A 199 4.76 -11.86 7.03
CA PHE A 199 4.32 -10.54 7.45
C PHE A 199 4.46 -10.41 8.97
N LYS A 200 4.40 -9.18 9.48
CA LYS A 200 4.31 -8.92 10.92
C LYS A 200 2.92 -8.45 11.29
N MET A 201 2.55 -8.70 12.52
CA MET A 201 1.28 -8.27 13.13
C MET A 201 1.51 -7.80 14.57
N VAL A 202 0.56 -7.06 15.12
CA VAL A 202 0.62 -6.67 16.53
C VAL A 202 0.34 -7.90 17.42
N ASN A 203 1.18 -8.09 18.41
CA ASN A 203 0.98 -9.08 19.47
C ASN A 203 -0.07 -8.55 20.46
N GLN A 204 -1.30 -9.06 20.38
CA GLN A 204 -2.41 -8.64 21.23
C GLN A 204 -2.16 -8.91 22.70
N GLU A 205 -1.45 -9.99 23.06
CA GLU A 205 -1.13 -10.33 24.46
C GLU A 205 -0.22 -9.26 25.05
N LYS A 206 0.83 -8.86 24.33
CA LYS A 206 1.71 -7.78 24.75
C LYS A 206 0.99 -6.43 24.89
N VAL A 207 -0.02 -6.16 24.06
CA VAL A 207 -0.85 -4.95 24.22
C VAL A 207 -1.62 -4.99 25.55
N HIS A 208 -2.14 -6.16 25.95
CA HIS A 208 -2.84 -6.32 27.23
C HIS A 208 -1.90 -6.22 28.44
N GLU A 209 -0.62 -6.55 28.28
CA GLU A 209 0.40 -6.48 29.32
C GLU A 209 1.05 -5.09 29.48
N LEU A 210 0.69 -4.13 28.62
CA LEU A 210 1.22 -2.78 28.70
C LEU A 210 0.90 -2.13 30.08
N ARG A 211 1.89 -1.45 30.63
CA ARG A 211 1.71 -0.65 31.83
C ARG A 211 0.75 0.51 31.57
N GLY A 212 0.07 0.95 32.62
CA GLY A 212 -0.93 2.03 32.50
C GLY A 212 -0.39 3.34 31.91
N ASP A 213 0.91 3.66 32.16
CA ASP A 213 1.57 4.83 31.56
C ASP A 213 1.79 4.69 30.06
N GLN A 214 2.22 3.50 29.59
CA GLN A 214 2.39 3.16 28.18
C GLN A 214 1.04 3.18 27.44
N LEU A 215 0.02 2.54 28.00
CA LEU A 215 -1.33 2.52 27.45
C LEU A 215 -1.93 3.92 27.34
N ARG A 216 -1.70 4.77 28.36
CA ARG A 216 -2.13 6.18 28.32
C ARG A 216 -1.44 6.93 27.18
N THR A 217 -0.14 6.71 26.98
CA THR A 217 0.62 7.36 25.89
C THR A 217 0.08 6.95 24.54
N LEU A 218 -0.15 5.64 24.30
CA LEU A 218 -0.72 5.12 23.06
C LEU A 218 -2.14 5.67 22.80
N ASN A 219 -2.93 5.87 23.83
CA ASN A 219 -4.25 6.50 23.70
C ASN A 219 -4.15 7.98 23.35
N GLN A 220 -3.23 8.73 24.00
CA GLN A 220 -3.08 10.17 23.80
C GLN A 220 -2.49 10.53 22.44
N ASN A 221 -1.59 9.73 21.91
CA ASN A 221 -0.99 9.93 20.59
C ASN A 221 -1.82 9.32 19.43
N GLY A 222 -2.95 8.68 19.74
CA GLY A 222 -3.88 8.13 18.76
C GLY A 222 -3.46 6.78 18.17
N LEU A 223 -2.38 6.15 18.65
CA LEU A 223 -1.91 4.87 18.13
C LEU A 223 -2.77 3.69 18.60
N LEU A 224 -3.34 3.76 19.81
CA LEU A 224 -4.16 2.67 20.35
C LEU A 224 -5.36 2.31 19.46
N PRO A 225 -6.18 3.24 18.93
CA PRO A 225 -7.23 2.93 17.97
C PRO A 225 -6.71 2.27 16.68
N LEU A 226 -5.52 2.65 16.21
CA LEU A 226 -4.91 2.09 15.00
C LEU A 226 -4.44 0.64 15.21
N ILE A 227 -3.93 0.33 16.41
CA ILE A 227 -3.62 -1.04 16.83
C ILE A 227 -4.88 -1.91 16.74
N TYR A 228 -6.01 -1.46 17.28
CA TYR A 228 -7.26 -2.22 17.21
C TYR A 228 -7.86 -2.28 15.81
N ALA A 229 -7.72 -1.22 15.00
CA ALA A 229 -8.12 -1.25 13.60
C ALA A 229 -7.35 -2.35 12.83
N HIS A 230 -6.03 -2.45 13.05
CA HIS A 230 -5.21 -3.53 12.50
C HIS A 230 -5.72 -4.90 13.00
N LEU A 231 -5.83 -5.10 14.31
CA LEU A 231 -6.25 -6.39 14.89
C LEU A 231 -7.62 -6.85 14.37
N PHE A 232 -8.62 -5.96 14.33
CA PHE A 232 -9.95 -6.28 13.81
C PHE A 232 -9.95 -6.60 12.31
N SER A 233 -9.07 -5.96 11.56
CA SER A 233 -8.98 -6.21 10.12
C SER A 233 -8.46 -7.60 9.76
N LEU A 234 -7.75 -8.28 10.67
CA LEU A 234 -7.14 -9.59 10.39
C LEU A 234 -8.19 -10.66 10.08
N ASP A 235 -9.40 -10.57 10.63
CA ASP A 235 -10.50 -11.48 10.31
C ASP A 235 -10.89 -11.45 8.82
N LEU A 236 -10.63 -10.35 8.13
CA LEU A 236 -10.87 -10.24 6.69
C LEU A 236 -9.96 -11.16 5.84
N MET A 237 -8.90 -11.73 6.40
CA MET A 237 -8.10 -12.72 5.68
C MET A 237 -8.95 -13.90 5.18
N ARG A 238 -9.91 -14.35 6.00
CA ARG A 238 -10.85 -15.42 5.60
C ARG A 238 -11.77 -14.98 4.47
N VAL A 239 -12.19 -13.72 4.48
CA VAL A 239 -13.04 -13.14 3.42
C VAL A 239 -12.28 -13.08 2.10
N ILE A 240 -11.03 -12.61 2.13
CA ILE A 240 -10.17 -12.59 0.92
C ILE A 240 -9.91 -13.99 0.39
N PHE A 241 -9.64 -14.95 1.27
CA PHE A 241 -9.48 -16.35 0.88
C PHE A 241 -10.72 -16.88 0.15
N ALA A 242 -11.92 -16.67 0.71
CA ALA A 242 -13.17 -17.07 0.10
C ALA A 242 -13.38 -16.42 -1.28
N LYS A 243 -13.09 -15.11 -1.40
CA LYS A 243 -13.13 -14.39 -2.69
C LYS A 243 -12.16 -14.99 -3.70
N GLN A 244 -10.91 -15.30 -3.31
CA GLN A 244 -9.94 -15.93 -4.21
C GLN A 244 -10.43 -17.29 -4.71
N VAL A 245 -11.00 -18.12 -3.83
CA VAL A 245 -11.57 -19.41 -4.21
C VAL A 245 -12.72 -19.23 -5.20
N THR A 246 -13.63 -18.29 -4.94
CA THR A 246 -14.75 -17.99 -5.83
C THR A 246 -14.31 -17.51 -7.21
N LEU A 247 -13.21 -16.75 -7.28
CA LEU A 247 -12.64 -16.26 -8.52
C LEU A 247 -11.77 -17.31 -9.26
N GLY A 248 -11.63 -18.53 -8.70
CA GLY A 248 -10.73 -19.54 -9.25
C GLY A 248 -9.24 -19.21 -9.09
N LYS A 249 -8.92 -18.22 -8.25
CA LYS A 249 -7.55 -17.77 -7.94
C LYS A 249 -7.08 -18.28 -6.56
N GLY A 250 -7.77 -19.25 -5.99
CA GLY A 250 -7.38 -19.88 -4.71
C GLY A 250 -6.08 -20.67 -4.86
N PRO A 251 -5.31 -20.86 -3.75
CA PRO A 251 -4.12 -21.68 -3.78
C PRO A 251 -4.47 -23.13 -4.16
N ALA A 252 -3.55 -23.81 -4.83
CA ALA A 252 -3.71 -25.23 -5.11
C ALA A 252 -3.85 -26.00 -3.78
N ALA A 253 -4.72 -27.03 -3.76
CA ALA A 253 -4.88 -27.87 -2.57
C ALA A 253 -3.49 -28.38 -2.10
N PRO A 254 -3.16 -28.31 -0.81
CA PRO A 254 -1.88 -28.74 -0.32
C PRO A 254 -1.71 -30.25 -0.56
N ASN A 255 -0.80 -30.63 -1.45
CA ASN A 255 -0.38 -32.01 -1.60
C ASN A 255 0.41 -32.43 -0.36
N GLY A 256 -0.24 -32.85 0.71
CA GLY A 256 0.34 -33.54 1.86
C GLY A 256 1.44 -32.82 2.70
N ASN A 257 2.02 -31.73 2.22
CA ASN A 257 2.96 -30.88 2.95
C ASN A 257 2.40 -29.45 2.98
N ALA A 258 2.22 -28.90 4.17
CA ALA A 258 1.81 -27.52 4.36
C ALA A 258 2.74 -26.59 3.56
N ARG A 259 2.24 -25.99 2.47
CA ARG A 259 2.98 -24.95 1.76
C ARG A 259 2.89 -23.65 2.56
N THR A 260 4.03 -23.18 3.00
CA THR A 260 4.21 -21.79 3.44
C THR A 260 4.32 -20.94 2.18
N GLU A 261 3.29 -20.16 1.87
CA GLU A 261 3.39 -19.13 0.85
C GLU A 261 3.70 -17.80 1.56
N GLY A 262 4.85 -17.20 1.21
CA GLY A 262 5.28 -15.93 1.78
C GLY A 262 4.58 -14.75 1.09
N ILE A 263 4.31 -13.70 1.85
CA ILE A 263 3.83 -12.40 1.36
C ILE A 263 5.04 -11.49 1.02
N GLU A 264 6.21 -12.09 0.84
CA GLU A 264 7.53 -11.43 0.84
C GLU A 264 7.77 -10.42 -0.32
N SER A 265 7.06 -10.49 -1.43
CA SER A 265 7.47 -9.73 -2.63
C SER A 265 6.93 -8.29 -2.74
N ALA A 266 6.09 -7.83 -1.80
CA ALA A 266 5.45 -6.52 -1.92
C ALA A 266 6.29 -5.35 -1.38
N VAL A 267 7.46 -5.59 -0.79
CA VAL A 267 8.24 -4.56 -0.09
C VAL A 267 9.72 -4.64 -0.42
N GLN A 268 10.04 -4.41 -1.68
CA GLN A 268 11.35 -3.87 -2.07
C GLN A 268 11.08 -2.55 -2.81
N ALA A 269 10.68 -1.54 -2.08
CA ALA A 269 10.57 -0.16 -2.56
C ALA A 269 11.08 0.78 -1.47
#